data_bb04fa0a949e11344b04346d3cb6c856
#
_entry.id   bb04fa0a949e11344b04346d3cb6c856
#
_cell.length_a   1.000
_cell.length_b   1.000
_cell.length_c   1.000
_cell.angle_alpha   90.00
_cell.angle_beta   90.00
_cell.angle_gamma   90.00
#
_symmetry.space_group_name_H-M   'P 1'
#
loop_
_entity.id
_entity.type
_entity.pdbx_description
1 polymer ?
#
loop_
_entity_poly.entity_id
_entity_poly.type
_entity_poly.pdbx_seq_one_letter_code
_entity_poly.pdbx_strand_id
1 'polypeptide(L)'
;VNIYTHGEMLPAHGYPELKKYAHLKGNFGTAWQNQQKEFASIPAPILFTTNCLMPPKASYADRVFTTGEVAFPGTVHIDEEKDFTPVIEKALELGGYTEDQTFTGINGGSTVMTGFSHGTVLSVADQVIDAVKSGAIRHFFLVAGCDGARPGRNYYTDFVKQTPADTIILTLACGKYRFNDLDLGTIGGLPRIMDMGQCNDAYGAIKVAVALSEAF
;
A
#
# COMPACT_ATOMS: atom_id res chain seq x y z
N VAL A 1 -8.68 20.57 -0.09
CA VAL A 1 -7.90 19.71 -1.02
C VAL A 1 -8.05 18.26 -0.58
N ASN A 2 -8.38 17.37 -1.53
CA ASN A 2 -8.40 15.93 -1.29
C ASN A 2 -6.98 15.35 -1.39
N ILE A 3 -6.69 14.33 -0.58
CA ILE A 3 -5.41 13.64 -0.54
C ILE A 3 -5.61 12.19 -1.00
N TYR A 4 -4.77 11.76 -1.91
CA TYR A 4 -4.66 10.37 -2.35
C TYR A 4 -3.25 9.88 -2.08
N THR A 5 -3.13 8.65 -1.65
CA THR A 5 -1.81 8.02 -1.46
C THR A 5 -1.39 7.22 -2.69
N HIS A 6 -0.10 6.95 -2.79
CA HIS A 6 0.49 6.12 -3.83
C HIS A 6 1.47 5.12 -3.22
N GLY A 7 1.51 3.92 -3.76
CA GLY A 7 2.52 2.93 -3.43
C GLY A 7 2.65 2.67 -1.93
N GLU A 8 3.78 3.03 -1.35
CA GLU A 8 4.13 2.78 0.05
C GLU A 8 3.19 3.43 1.07
N MET A 9 2.40 4.41 0.65
CA MET A 9 1.45 5.07 1.55
C MET A 9 0.08 4.37 1.62
N LEU A 10 -0.13 3.24 0.93
CA LEU A 10 -1.37 2.47 1.01
C LEU A 10 -1.78 2.13 2.45
N PRO A 11 -0.89 1.74 3.37
CA PRO A 11 -1.24 1.44 4.75
C PRO A 11 -1.88 2.60 5.52
N ALA A 12 -1.67 3.85 5.09
CA ALA A 12 -2.30 5.02 5.72
C ALA A 12 -3.83 4.88 5.82
N HIS A 13 -4.45 4.21 4.86
CA HIS A 13 -5.89 3.96 4.84
C HIS A 13 -6.34 2.88 5.84
N GLY A 14 -5.42 2.11 6.40
CA GLY A 14 -5.67 1.11 7.44
C GLY A 14 -5.52 1.63 8.87
N TYR A 15 -4.83 2.77 9.08
CA TYR A 15 -4.57 3.30 10.41
C TYR A 15 -5.78 4.10 10.94
N PRO A 16 -6.32 3.76 12.14
CA PRO A 16 -7.48 4.43 12.71
C PRO A 16 -7.31 5.93 12.84
N GLU A 17 -6.12 6.40 13.23
CA GLU A 17 -5.82 7.82 13.39
C GLU A 17 -5.84 8.61 12.08
N LEU A 18 -5.59 7.98 10.95
CA LEU A 18 -5.62 8.60 9.63
C LEU A 18 -7.00 8.49 8.97
N LYS A 19 -7.72 7.40 9.20
CA LYS A 19 -9.06 7.18 8.64
C LYS A 19 -10.11 8.22 9.06
N LYS A 20 -9.90 8.93 10.18
CA LYS A 20 -10.79 9.98 10.64
C LYS A 20 -10.78 11.24 9.75
N TYR A 21 -9.77 11.41 8.92
CA TYR A 21 -9.67 12.59 8.05
C TYR A 21 -10.45 12.40 6.75
N ALA A 22 -11.55 13.12 6.62
CA ALA A 22 -12.46 13.02 5.47
C ALA A 22 -11.81 13.39 4.12
N HIS A 23 -10.71 14.13 4.13
CA HIS A 23 -9.96 14.50 2.93
C HIS A 23 -8.93 13.45 2.49
N LEU A 24 -8.64 12.44 3.30
CA LEU A 24 -7.87 11.27 2.88
C LEU A 24 -8.82 10.31 2.12
N LYS A 25 -8.79 10.36 0.79
CA LYS A 25 -9.85 9.77 -0.05
C LYS A 25 -9.56 8.35 -0.50
N GLY A 26 -8.36 8.05 -0.95
CA GLY A 26 -8.05 6.74 -1.49
C GLY A 26 -6.60 6.59 -1.90
N ASN A 27 -6.33 5.45 -2.50
CA ASN A 27 -5.03 5.11 -3.07
C ASN A 27 -5.16 4.98 -4.59
N PHE A 28 -4.10 5.31 -5.31
CA PHE A 28 -4.00 5.08 -6.75
C PHE A 28 -2.60 4.56 -7.10
N GLY A 29 -2.48 4.04 -8.31
CA GLY A 29 -1.20 3.56 -8.79
C GLY A 29 -0.75 2.26 -8.12
N THR A 30 0.52 1.95 -8.28
CA THR A 30 1.11 0.70 -7.85
C THR A 30 2.47 0.90 -7.16
N ALA A 31 3.43 0.01 -7.41
CA ALA A 31 4.75 0.04 -6.80
C ALA A 31 5.64 1.16 -7.39
N TRP A 32 6.75 1.42 -6.70
CA TRP A 32 7.72 2.46 -7.05
C TRP A 32 8.21 2.41 -8.52
N GLN A 33 8.29 1.23 -9.13
CA GLN A 33 8.76 1.07 -10.51
C GLN A 33 7.90 1.81 -11.54
N ASN A 34 6.63 2.06 -11.21
CA ASN A 34 5.67 2.67 -12.12
C ASN A 34 5.47 4.18 -11.89
N GLN A 35 6.07 4.77 -10.85
CA GLN A 35 5.90 6.18 -10.49
C GLN A 35 6.03 7.13 -11.68
N GLN A 36 7.10 6.98 -12.47
CA GLN A 36 7.38 7.87 -13.59
C GLN A 36 6.32 7.84 -14.70
N LYS A 37 5.56 6.75 -14.79
CA LYS A 37 4.42 6.61 -15.70
C LYS A 37 3.15 7.12 -15.03
N GLU A 38 2.91 6.72 -13.80
CA GLU A 38 1.68 6.98 -13.07
C GLU A 38 1.54 8.46 -12.69
N PHE A 39 2.66 9.17 -12.43
CA PHE A 39 2.63 10.60 -12.11
C PHE A 39 2.63 11.54 -13.31
N ALA A 40 2.95 11.05 -14.50
CA ALA A 40 3.18 11.90 -15.67
C ALA A 40 1.99 12.81 -16.02
N SER A 41 0.76 12.34 -15.83
CA SER A 41 -0.46 13.02 -16.28
C SER A 41 -1.44 13.40 -15.17
N ILE A 42 -1.10 13.18 -13.89
CA ILE A 42 -2.00 13.59 -12.81
C ILE A 42 -2.01 15.11 -12.65
N PRO A 43 -3.17 15.77 -12.57
CA PRO A 43 -3.26 17.22 -12.40
C PRO A 43 -3.20 17.60 -10.90
N ALA A 44 -2.13 17.20 -10.21
CA ALA A 44 -1.95 17.42 -8.78
C ALA A 44 -0.46 17.52 -8.42
N PRO A 45 -0.10 18.21 -7.33
CA PRO A 45 1.23 18.14 -6.76
C PRO A 45 1.49 16.76 -6.18
N ILE A 46 2.75 16.39 -6.12
CA ILE A 46 3.24 15.10 -5.61
C ILE A 46 4.14 15.41 -4.42
N LEU A 47 3.76 14.96 -3.23
CA LEU A 47 4.54 15.10 -2.00
C LEU A 47 5.14 13.74 -1.62
N PHE A 48 6.45 13.64 -1.65
CA PHE A 48 7.17 12.48 -1.15
C PHE A 48 7.51 12.65 0.33
N THR A 49 7.14 11.65 1.12
CA THR A 49 7.29 11.62 2.58
C THR A 49 8.13 10.45 3.07
N THR A 50 8.32 9.45 2.22
CA THR A 50 9.05 8.21 2.52
C THR A 50 10.06 7.90 1.42
N ASN A 51 10.73 6.76 1.50
CA ASN A 51 11.67 6.23 0.51
C ASN A 51 11.02 5.97 -0.86
N CYS A 52 11.80 5.36 -1.77
CA CYS A 52 11.38 4.98 -3.13
C CYS A 52 11.03 6.13 -4.06
N LEU A 53 11.56 7.33 -3.82
CA LEU A 53 11.48 8.42 -4.78
C LEU A 53 12.32 8.07 -6.02
N MET A 54 11.64 7.93 -7.17
CA MET A 54 12.30 7.82 -8.47
C MET A 54 12.64 9.22 -9.01
N PRO A 55 13.76 9.40 -9.74
CA PRO A 55 14.07 10.69 -10.36
C PRO A 55 12.87 11.25 -11.11
N PRO A 56 12.35 12.43 -10.74
CA PRO A 56 11.21 13.04 -11.41
C PRO A 56 11.49 13.29 -12.90
N LYS A 57 10.52 12.97 -13.76
CA LYS A 57 10.61 13.35 -15.19
C LYS A 57 10.19 14.80 -15.39
N ALA A 58 10.72 15.42 -16.45
CA ALA A 58 10.41 16.80 -16.81
C ALA A 58 8.89 17.07 -16.93
N SER A 59 8.09 16.06 -17.24
CA SER A 59 6.63 16.19 -17.35
C SER A 59 5.89 16.47 -16.05
N TYR A 60 6.54 16.28 -14.88
CA TYR A 60 5.93 16.52 -13.57
C TYR A 60 6.92 17.03 -12.50
N ALA A 61 8.18 17.28 -12.84
CA ALA A 61 9.20 17.70 -11.88
C ALA A 61 8.88 19.05 -11.20
N ASP A 62 8.17 19.93 -11.90
CA ASP A 62 7.76 21.26 -11.44
C ASP A 62 6.71 21.26 -10.33
N ARG A 63 6.08 20.09 -10.08
CA ARG A 63 5.06 19.91 -9.05
C ARG A 63 5.42 18.85 -8.02
N VAL A 64 6.71 18.52 -7.92
CA VAL A 64 7.24 17.57 -6.93
C VAL A 64 7.74 18.32 -5.70
N PHE A 65 7.28 17.86 -4.55
CA PHE A 65 7.68 18.31 -3.23
C PHE A 65 8.21 17.14 -2.42
N THR A 66 9.09 17.43 -1.48
CA THR A 66 9.66 16.44 -0.56
C THR A 66 9.57 16.91 0.87
N THR A 67 9.57 15.99 1.85
CA THR A 67 9.63 16.35 3.27
C THR A 67 10.28 15.22 4.08
N GLY A 68 10.73 15.54 5.30
CA GLY A 68 11.42 14.60 6.18
C GLY A 68 12.77 14.18 5.62
N GLU A 69 13.04 12.88 5.65
CA GLU A 69 14.32 12.32 5.20
C GLU A 69 14.44 12.22 3.66
N VAL A 70 13.36 12.44 2.95
CA VAL A 70 13.33 12.33 1.48
C VAL A 70 13.60 13.69 0.85
N ALA A 71 14.61 13.75 0.00
CA ALA A 71 14.94 14.94 -0.78
C ALA A 71 15.39 14.56 -2.19
N PHE A 72 15.24 15.49 -3.15
CA PHE A 72 15.74 15.35 -4.50
C PHE A 72 16.20 16.73 -5.03
N PRO A 73 17.33 16.83 -5.74
CA PRO A 73 17.79 18.09 -6.30
C PRO A 73 16.74 18.75 -7.20
N GLY A 74 16.51 20.05 -6.97
CA GLY A 74 15.55 20.84 -7.76
C GLY A 74 14.09 20.72 -7.34
N THR A 75 13.76 19.96 -6.29
CA THR A 75 12.42 19.92 -5.70
C THR A 75 12.30 20.91 -4.53
N VAL A 76 11.08 21.36 -4.26
CA VAL A 76 10.81 22.15 -3.05
C VAL A 76 10.73 21.17 -1.87
N HIS A 77 11.60 21.38 -0.88
CA HIS A 77 11.62 20.61 0.35
C HIS A 77 10.83 21.32 1.46
N ILE A 78 9.88 20.63 2.05
CA ILE A 78 9.14 21.09 3.22
C ILE A 78 9.94 20.63 4.44
N ASP A 79 10.47 21.59 5.17
CA ASP A 79 11.35 21.38 6.31
C ASP A 79 10.63 20.95 7.60
N GLU A 80 11.30 21.10 8.74
CA GLU A 80 10.80 20.70 10.05
C GLU A 80 9.60 21.53 10.53
N GLU A 81 9.42 22.75 10.02
CA GLU A 81 8.26 23.61 10.35
C GLU A 81 6.96 23.05 9.78
N LYS A 82 7.05 22.15 8.80
CA LYS A 82 5.90 21.47 8.18
C LYS A 82 4.89 22.45 7.57
N ASP A 83 5.36 23.53 6.98
CA ASP A 83 4.51 24.42 6.21
C ASP A 83 4.18 23.81 4.83
N PHE A 84 3.02 23.19 4.74
CA PHE A 84 2.51 22.59 3.49
C PHE A 84 1.76 23.58 2.59
N THR A 85 1.78 24.88 2.90
CA THR A 85 1.12 25.91 2.08
C THR A 85 1.52 25.84 0.61
N PRO A 86 2.81 25.71 0.24
CA PRO A 86 3.20 25.62 -1.16
C PRO A 86 2.60 24.42 -1.92
N VAL A 87 2.42 23.28 -1.22
CA VAL A 87 1.78 22.09 -1.80
C VAL A 87 0.29 22.33 -2.03
N ILE A 88 -0.37 22.97 -1.06
CA ILE A 88 -1.81 23.29 -1.12
C ILE A 88 -2.08 24.31 -2.23
N GLU A 89 -1.28 25.36 -2.31
CA GLU A 89 -1.40 26.38 -3.37
C GLU A 89 -1.20 25.76 -4.76
N LYS A 90 -0.23 24.86 -4.91
CA LYS A 90 0.00 24.12 -6.16
C LYS A 90 -1.17 23.22 -6.50
N ALA A 91 -1.80 22.58 -5.50
CA ALA A 91 -2.99 21.77 -5.72
C ALA A 91 -4.19 22.63 -6.18
N LEU A 92 -4.37 23.82 -5.63
CA LEU A 92 -5.42 24.75 -6.05
C LEU A 92 -5.16 25.31 -7.45
N GLU A 93 -3.91 25.61 -7.79
CA GLU A 93 -3.49 26.04 -9.14
C GLU A 93 -3.82 24.99 -10.20
N LEU A 94 -3.48 23.72 -9.94
CA LEU A 94 -3.67 22.61 -10.89
C LEU A 94 -5.14 22.16 -10.97
N GLY A 95 -5.95 22.38 -9.97
CA GLY A 95 -7.39 22.15 -9.93
C GLY A 95 -7.82 20.69 -9.76
N GLY A 96 -6.96 19.72 -9.98
CA GLY A 96 -7.28 18.30 -9.88
C GLY A 96 -8.10 17.76 -11.08
N TYR A 97 -8.63 16.55 -10.92
CA TYR A 97 -9.54 15.98 -11.89
C TYR A 97 -10.93 16.61 -11.79
N THR A 98 -11.58 16.83 -12.92
CA THR A 98 -12.95 17.37 -13.00
C THR A 98 -14.02 16.29 -12.79
N GLU A 99 -13.64 15.02 -12.94
CA GLU A 99 -14.51 13.85 -12.78
C GLU A 99 -13.75 12.77 -12.02
N ASP A 100 -14.49 11.89 -11.34
CA ASP A 100 -13.91 10.73 -10.65
C ASP A 100 -13.20 9.82 -11.65
N GLN A 101 -12.00 9.38 -11.28
CA GLN A 101 -11.19 8.46 -12.08
C GLN A 101 -11.20 7.06 -11.47
N THR A 102 -11.38 6.05 -12.30
CA THR A 102 -11.28 4.65 -11.89
C THR A 102 -10.04 4.01 -12.51
N PHE A 103 -9.24 3.37 -11.68
CA PHE A 103 -8.03 2.67 -12.11
C PHE A 103 -8.16 1.18 -11.78
N THR A 104 -7.49 0.35 -12.56
CA THR A 104 -7.43 -1.09 -12.33
C THR A 104 -6.00 -1.52 -12.02
N GLY A 105 -5.85 -2.50 -11.12
CA GLY A 105 -4.60 -3.18 -10.86
C GLY A 105 -4.17 -4.07 -12.03
N ILE A 106 -3.01 -4.68 -11.91
CA ILE A 106 -2.43 -5.49 -13.01
C ILE A 106 -3.22 -6.76 -13.34
N ASN A 107 -4.07 -7.22 -12.44
CA ASN A 107 -4.96 -8.36 -12.66
C ASN A 107 -6.41 -7.93 -13.00
N GLY A 108 -6.65 -6.64 -13.17
CA GLY A 108 -7.95 -6.08 -13.57
C GLY A 108 -8.89 -5.74 -12.40
N GLY A 109 -8.49 -5.96 -11.15
CA GLY A 109 -9.26 -5.55 -9.97
C GLY A 109 -9.18 -4.04 -9.73
N SER A 110 -10.23 -3.45 -9.17
CA SER A 110 -10.32 -2.02 -8.82
C SER A 110 -10.36 -1.76 -7.31
N THR A 111 -10.31 -2.81 -6.51
CA THR A 111 -10.32 -2.75 -5.05
C THR A 111 -9.07 -3.40 -4.49
N VAL A 112 -8.45 -2.76 -3.49
CA VAL A 112 -7.28 -3.30 -2.79
C VAL A 112 -7.53 -3.29 -1.29
N MET A 113 -6.95 -4.28 -0.59
CA MET A 113 -6.93 -4.31 0.87
C MET A 113 -5.93 -3.26 1.38
N THR A 114 -6.33 -2.47 2.37
CA THR A 114 -5.52 -1.35 2.87
C THR A 114 -4.48 -1.74 3.91
N GLY A 115 -4.43 -2.98 4.32
CA GLY A 115 -3.50 -3.45 5.33
C GLY A 115 -4.05 -3.41 6.75
N PHE A 116 -3.34 -4.13 7.63
CA PHE A 116 -3.68 -4.27 9.03
C PHE A 116 -2.46 -4.00 9.91
N SER A 117 -2.58 -3.12 10.88
CA SER A 117 -1.56 -3.01 11.92
C SER A 117 -1.51 -4.28 12.77
N HIS A 118 -0.38 -4.56 13.41
CA HIS A 118 -0.24 -5.72 14.30
C HIS A 118 -1.28 -5.73 15.42
N GLY A 119 -1.67 -4.57 15.95
CA GLY A 119 -2.73 -4.50 16.96
C GLY A 119 -4.07 -5.01 16.47
N THR A 120 -4.45 -4.68 15.23
CA THR A 120 -5.69 -5.20 14.61
C THR A 120 -5.61 -6.72 14.39
N VAL A 121 -4.49 -7.22 13.88
CA VAL A 121 -4.33 -8.67 13.66
C VAL A 121 -4.35 -9.43 14.98
N LEU A 122 -3.66 -8.93 16.00
CA LEU A 122 -3.63 -9.56 17.33
C LEU A 122 -4.99 -9.50 18.03
N SER A 123 -5.84 -8.51 17.74
CA SER A 123 -7.20 -8.44 18.31
C SER A 123 -8.12 -9.56 17.80
N VAL A 124 -7.78 -10.21 16.69
CA VAL A 124 -8.51 -11.38 16.14
C VAL A 124 -7.67 -12.67 16.22
N ALA A 125 -6.62 -12.70 17.03
CA ALA A 125 -5.71 -13.83 17.13
C ALA A 125 -6.43 -15.13 17.53
N ASP A 126 -7.39 -15.07 18.45
CA ASP A 126 -8.16 -16.24 18.86
C ASP A 126 -8.92 -16.86 17.67
N GLN A 127 -9.50 -16.04 16.81
CA GLN A 127 -10.17 -16.51 15.59
C GLN A 127 -9.20 -17.20 14.63
N VAL A 128 -7.99 -16.67 14.48
CA VAL A 128 -6.93 -17.27 13.66
C VAL A 128 -6.50 -18.61 14.26
N ILE A 129 -6.27 -18.66 15.57
CA ILE A 129 -5.87 -19.86 16.31
C ILE A 129 -6.93 -20.96 16.18
N ASP A 130 -8.19 -20.62 16.35
CA ASP A 130 -9.30 -21.56 16.21
C ASP A 130 -9.42 -22.10 14.78
N ALA A 131 -9.22 -21.23 13.77
CA ALA A 131 -9.21 -21.64 12.37
C ALA A 131 -8.05 -22.60 12.04
N VAL A 132 -6.89 -22.42 12.65
CA VAL A 132 -5.75 -23.34 12.52
C VAL A 132 -6.04 -24.66 13.25
N LYS A 133 -6.50 -24.61 14.50
CA LYS A 133 -6.81 -25.81 15.30
C LYS A 133 -7.91 -26.67 14.68
N SER A 134 -8.89 -26.04 14.03
CA SER A 134 -9.96 -26.75 13.30
C SER A 134 -9.51 -27.29 11.93
N GLY A 135 -8.31 -26.91 11.46
CA GLY A 135 -7.80 -27.27 10.13
C GLY A 135 -8.40 -26.46 8.99
N ALA A 136 -9.13 -25.39 9.28
CA ALA A 136 -9.66 -24.47 8.28
C ALA A 136 -8.52 -23.64 7.63
N ILE A 137 -7.47 -23.33 8.40
CA ILE A 137 -6.23 -22.77 7.91
C ILE A 137 -5.11 -23.79 8.11
N ARG A 138 -4.44 -24.19 7.04
CA ARG A 138 -3.36 -25.17 7.10
C ARG A 138 -1.98 -24.56 6.92
N HIS A 139 -1.86 -23.48 6.15
CA HIS A 139 -0.58 -22.84 5.88
C HIS A 139 -0.71 -21.33 5.80
N PHE A 140 0.36 -20.65 6.19
CA PHE A 140 0.59 -19.23 5.95
C PHE A 140 1.76 -19.11 4.98
N PHE A 141 1.56 -18.37 3.89
CA PHE A 141 2.61 -18.01 2.96
C PHE A 141 2.96 -16.54 3.12
N LEU A 142 4.22 -16.22 3.32
CA LEU A 142 4.71 -14.84 3.24
C LEU A 142 5.20 -14.56 1.83
N VAL A 143 4.43 -13.78 1.07
CA VAL A 143 4.75 -13.35 -0.29
C VAL A 143 4.94 -11.85 -0.30
N ALA A 144 6.18 -11.38 -0.20
CA ALA A 144 6.52 -10.00 0.08
C ALA A 144 7.78 -9.54 -0.67
N GLY A 145 8.13 -8.27 -0.52
CA GLY A 145 9.39 -7.72 -1.07
C GLY A 145 9.17 -6.54 -2.02
N CYS A 146 10.26 -6.10 -2.65
CA CYS A 146 10.26 -4.89 -3.51
C CYS A 146 9.89 -5.15 -4.97
N ASP A 147 9.61 -6.40 -5.37
CA ASP A 147 9.28 -6.77 -6.74
C ASP A 147 7.83 -6.43 -7.09
N GLY A 148 7.58 -5.15 -7.34
CA GLY A 148 6.25 -4.64 -7.65
C GLY A 148 5.76 -5.00 -9.06
N ALA A 149 4.81 -4.21 -9.59
CA ALA A 149 3.97 -4.52 -10.75
C ALA A 149 4.66 -4.46 -12.14
N ARG A 150 5.92 -4.85 -12.28
CA ARG A 150 6.60 -4.85 -13.59
C ARG A 150 6.00 -5.92 -14.51
N PRO A 151 5.56 -5.57 -15.73
CA PRO A 151 5.04 -6.54 -16.70
C PRO A 151 6.01 -7.68 -17.01
N GLY A 152 5.48 -8.89 -17.18
CA GLY A 152 6.26 -10.08 -17.55
C GLY A 152 6.98 -10.78 -16.38
N ARG A 153 6.85 -10.27 -15.16
CA ARG A 153 7.41 -10.90 -13.95
C ARG A 153 6.30 -11.46 -13.07
N ASN A 154 5.65 -12.53 -13.50
CA ASN A 154 4.40 -13.02 -12.92
C ASN A 154 4.58 -14.15 -11.88
N TYR A 155 5.81 -14.52 -11.53
CA TYR A 155 6.07 -15.65 -10.62
C TYR A 155 5.21 -15.59 -9.34
N TYR A 156 5.22 -14.46 -8.64
CA TYR A 156 4.46 -14.33 -7.39
C TYR A 156 2.95 -14.26 -7.62
N THR A 157 2.49 -13.67 -8.71
CA THR A 157 1.08 -13.69 -9.09
C THR A 157 0.61 -15.12 -9.35
N ASP A 158 1.38 -15.89 -10.12
CA ASP A 158 1.06 -17.27 -10.45
C ASP A 158 1.13 -18.18 -9.21
N PHE A 159 2.13 -17.96 -8.35
CA PHE A 159 2.22 -18.65 -7.06
C PHE A 159 0.96 -18.41 -6.22
N VAL A 160 0.58 -17.14 -6.01
CA VAL A 160 -0.59 -16.79 -5.19
C VAL A 160 -1.89 -17.37 -5.75
N LYS A 161 -2.07 -17.35 -7.08
CA LYS A 161 -3.24 -17.95 -7.74
C LYS A 161 -3.33 -19.47 -7.55
N GLN A 162 -2.20 -20.13 -7.35
CA GLN A 162 -2.12 -21.59 -7.19
C GLN A 162 -2.12 -22.04 -5.73
N THR A 163 -2.14 -21.12 -4.76
CA THR A 163 -2.20 -21.50 -3.34
C THR A 163 -3.51 -22.19 -3.02
N PRO A 164 -3.49 -23.29 -2.20
CA PRO A 164 -4.70 -23.97 -1.76
C PRO A 164 -5.70 -23.03 -1.07
N ALA A 165 -6.98 -23.36 -1.15
CA ALA A 165 -8.05 -22.52 -0.61
C ALA A 165 -8.02 -22.41 0.93
N ASP A 166 -7.37 -23.34 1.62
CA ASP A 166 -7.17 -23.39 3.06
C ASP A 166 -5.89 -22.70 3.54
N THR A 167 -5.40 -21.71 2.77
CA THR A 167 -4.17 -20.98 3.09
C THR A 167 -4.37 -19.48 3.17
N ILE A 168 -3.61 -18.84 4.04
CA ILE A 168 -3.52 -17.38 4.16
C ILE A 168 -2.24 -16.88 3.48
N ILE A 169 -2.35 -15.79 2.74
CA ILE A 169 -1.23 -15.07 2.13
C ILE A 169 -0.96 -13.83 2.96
N LEU A 170 0.16 -13.82 3.66
CA LEU A 170 0.67 -12.62 4.30
C LEU A 170 1.52 -11.86 3.28
N THR A 171 1.31 -10.58 3.14
CA THR A 171 2.10 -9.75 2.23
C THR A 171 2.54 -8.46 2.89
N LEU A 172 3.66 -7.93 2.44
CA LEU A 172 4.11 -6.59 2.80
C LEU A 172 5.02 -6.02 1.72
N ALA A 173 5.24 -4.71 1.73
CA ALA A 173 6.02 -3.96 0.76
C ALA A 173 5.42 -3.97 -0.66
N CYS A 174 6.18 -3.52 -1.66
CA CYS A 174 5.68 -3.31 -3.02
C CYS A 174 5.32 -4.60 -3.77
N GLY A 175 5.80 -5.76 -3.31
CA GLY A 175 5.45 -7.06 -3.89
C GLY A 175 3.96 -7.37 -3.89
N LYS A 176 3.20 -6.80 -2.94
CA LYS A 176 1.74 -6.92 -2.89
C LYS A 176 1.04 -6.50 -4.18
N TYR A 177 1.54 -5.50 -4.88
CA TYR A 177 0.93 -4.97 -6.11
C TYR A 177 0.91 -5.94 -7.28
N ARG A 178 1.54 -7.11 -7.12
CA ARG A 178 1.43 -8.22 -8.05
C ARG A 178 0.10 -8.95 -7.98
N PHE A 179 -0.59 -8.88 -6.83
CA PHE A 179 -1.75 -9.74 -6.58
C PHE A 179 -2.78 -9.16 -5.60
N ASN A 180 -2.55 -7.97 -5.01
CA ASN A 180 -3.46 -7.42 -4.01
C ASN A 180 -4.81 -6.95 -4.59
N ASP A 181 -4.95 -6.91 -5.90
CA ASP A 181 -6.19 -6.66 -6.63
C ASP A 181 -6.93 -7.97 -7.00
N LEU A 182 -6.43 -9.15 -6.57
CA LEU A 182 -7.12 -10.42 -6.69
C LEU A 182 -8.13 -10.61 -5.55
N ASP A 183 -9.31 -11.11 -5.87
CA ASP A 183 -10.24 -11.63 -4.87
C ASP A 183 -9.98 -13.13 -4.66
N LEU A 184 -9.35 -13.46 -3.54
CA LEU A 184 -9.14 -14.86 -3.12
C LEU A 184 -10.18 -15.35 -2.11
N GLY A 185 -11.13 -14.50 -1.74
CA GLY A 185 -12.15 -14.85 -0.75
C GLY A 185 -11.66 -14.82 0.69
N THR A 186 -12.38 -15.51 1.56
CA THR A 186 -12.17 -15.52 3.01
C THR A 186 -12.15 -16.95 3.59
N ILE A 187 -11.53 -17.12 4.76
CA ILE A 187 -11.60 -18.33 5.59
C ILE A 187 -12.16 -17.91 6.94
N GLY A 188 -13.36 -18.40 7.31
CA GLY A 188 -13.99 -18.05 8.58
C GLY A 188 -14.20 -16.53 8.78
N GLY A 189 -14.41 -15.78 7.70
CA GLY A 189 -14.53 -14.32 7.73
C GLY A 189 -13.19 -13.56 7.66
N LEU A 190 -12.06 -14.25 7.77
CA LEU A 190 -10.72 -13.66 7.60
C LEU A 190 -10.35 -13.59 6.11
N PRO A 191 -9.89 -12.44 5.59
CA PRO A 191 -9.45 -12.36 4.20
C PRO A 191 -8.23 -13.26 3.98
N ARG A 192 -8.18 -13.94 2.83
CA ARG A 192 -7.03 -14.79 2.48
C ARG A 192 -5.78 -14.00 2.12
N ILE A 193 -5.90 -12.77 1.67
CA ILE A 193 -4.77 -11.85 1.53
C ILE A 193 -4.79 -10.92 2.74
N MET A 194 -3.74 -10.97 3.55
CA MET A 194 -3.54 -10.08 4.68
C MET A 194 -2.33 -9.19 4.42
N ASP A 195 -2.58 -7.94 4.13
CA ASP A 195 -1.54 -6.94 3.94
C ASP A 195 -1.05 -6.44 5.30
N MET A 196 0.21 -6.70 5.60
CA MET A 196 0.88 -6.30 6.84
C MET A 196 1.51 -4.91 6.77
N GLY A 197 1.34 -4.20 5.65
CA GLY A 197 1.86 -2.86 5.44
C GLY A 197 3.01 -2.76 4.45
N GLN A 198 3.81 -1.73 4.59
CA GLN A 198 5.01 -1.49 3.75
C GLN A 198 6.30 -1.88 4.48
N CYS A 199 7.45 -1.57 3.88
CA CYS A 199 8.76 -1.94 4.43
C CYS A 199 8.94 -1.46 5.89
N ASN A 200 8.45 -0.26 6.21
CA ASN A 200 8.53 0.29 7.55
C ASN A 200 7.61 -0.42 8.56
N ASP A 201 6.64 -1.21 8.09
CA ASP A 201 5.73 -1.98 8.93
C ASP A 201 6.22 -3.42 9.20
N ALA A 202 7.41 -3.79 8.72
CA ALA A 202 7.99 -5.12 8.92
C ALA A 202 8.08 -5.52 10.40
N TYR A 203 8.31 -4.56 11.29
CA TYR A 203 8.27 -4.78 12.74
C TYR A 203 6.90 -5.32 13.20
N GLY A 204 5.81 -4.74 12.68
CA GLY A 204 4.46 -5.21 12.97
C GLY A 204 4.23 -6.65 12.51
N ALA A 205 4.71 -7.00 11.32
CA ALA A 205 4.64 -8.37 10.80
C ALA A 205 5.42 -9.37 11.68
N ILE A 206 6.60 -8.99 12.16
CA ILE A 206 7.40 -9.80 13.11
C ILE A 206 6.63 -10.00 14.43
N LYS A 207 6.02 -8.95 14.97
CA LYS A 207 5.19 -9.06 16.19
C LYS A 207 4.05 -10.07 16.05
N VAL A 208 3.36 -10.05 14.91
CA VAL A 208 2.29 -11.01 14.62
C VAL A 208 2.85 -12.43 14.51
N ALA A 209 3.95 -12.62 13.78
CA ALA A 209 4.56 -13.94 13.61
C ALA A 209 5.02 -14.54 14.96
N VAL A 210 5.66 -13.75 15.82
CA VAL A 210 6.08 -14.18 17.16
C VAL A 210 4.86 -14.57 18.00
N ALA A 211 3.86 -13.71 18.09
CA ALA A 211 2.66 -13.99 18.89
C ALA A 211 1.91 -15.24 18.41
N LEU A 212 1.80 -15.46 17.11
CA LEU A 212 1.19 -16.68 16.57
C LEU A 212 2.05 -17.92 16.87
N SER A 213 3.38 -17.82 16.76
CA SER A 213 4.28 -18.96 17.05
C SER A 213 4.26 -19.39 18.53
N GLU A 214 3.98 -18.48 19.46
CA GLU A 214 3.81 -18.77 20.88
C GLU A 214 2.46 -19.46 21.19
N ALA A 215 1.50 -19.35 20.30
CA ALA A 215 0.16 -19.92 20.47
C ALA A 215 0.00 -21.36 19.92
N PHE A 216 1.01 -21.84 19.19
CA PHE A 216 1.04 -23.18 18.57
C PHE A 216 2.20 -24.02 19.06
#